data_15e00b7b8c63a13d09bf5c30fab970f4
#
_entry.id   15e00b7b8c63a13d09bf5c30fab970f4
#
_cell.length_a   1.000
_cell.length_b   1.000
_cell.length_c   1.000
_cell.angle_alpha   90.00
_cell.angle_beta   90.00
_cell.angle_gamma   90.00
#
_symmetry.space_group_name_H-M   'P 1'
#
loop_
_entity.id
_entity.type
_entity.pdbx_description
1 polymer ?
#
loop_
_entity_poly.entity_id
_entity_poly.type
_entity_poly.pdbx_seq_one_letter_code
_entity_poly.pdbx_strand_id
1 'polypeptide(L)'
;MGKFSRRQVIRTGLAAGAFLTATRCAAPSGTPNNPAPGPQVNANNAKDVTLRLIGTGVSQINEIRDKAQEDLGFKIEMRALSTEENNQIAITQPGQYDIFDGEYFSLPLVIPSGNLQPIDIKRVTNYDKIVSFFRTGEFKGMPVEESQGTAPFKVQYLTGPDSKEFASEPTDFATMIPFQYNADTLGYRPDLVGREIKSWGELFNPEFKGKTSILDIPQIGIMDAAMVSEALGLMTFADKGNMTRAEIDQIIAILKEQKANGQFRAFWKTFDESVNLMSSGEVVLQSMWSPAVTAVQSQGIECIYAPLDEGYRGWGGGIGLSKNLEGMELDAAYEYMNWMLDGWVGAFLGRQGYYSAAPETAKAFMTPAEWDFWYEGKPAAEDIVDPFGKTLAKAGTVRDGGSFDDRFGNIVCWNSTMEENTYLVQKWNEFIAS
;
A
#
# COMPACT_ATOMS: atom_id res chain seq x y z
N MET A 1 -23.93 -8.45 28.92
CA MET A 1 -23.34 -9.48 28.06
C MET A 1 -21.83 -9.32 28.12
N GLY A 2 -21.13 -10.29 28.69
CA GLY A 2 -19.72 -10.15 29.03
C GLY A 2 -18.82 -10.25 27.81
N LYS A 3 -17.93 -9.29 27.66
CA LYS A 3 -16.84 -9.33 26.67
C LYS A 3 -15.82 -10.40 27.09
N PHE A 4 -15.71 -11.47 26.32
CA PHE A 4 -14.62 -12.44 26.48
C PHE A 4 -13.34 -11.84 25.88
N SER A 5 -12.33 -11.65 26.75
CA SER A 5 -10.98 -11.25 26.33
C SER A 5 -10.26 -12.45 25.71
N ARG A 6 -9.58 -12.25 24.57
CA ARG A 6 -8.73 -13.26 23.88
C ARG A 6 -7.66 -13.92 24.80
N ARG A 7 -7.33 -13.30 25.93
CA ARG A 7 -6.42 -13.86 26.95
C ARG A 7 -6.91 -15.18 27.58
N GLN A 8 -8.18 -15.55 27.43
CA GLN A 8 -8.73 -16.79 28.01
C GLN A 8 -8.63 -18.02 27.11
N VAL A 9 -8.41 -17.84 25.79
CA VAL A 9 -8.35 -18.95 24.82
C VAL A 9 -6.98 -19.65 24.82
N ILE A 10 -5.90 -18.95 25.23
CA ILE A 10 -4.53 -19.51 25.26
C ILE A 10 -4.26 -20.41 26.51
N ARG A 11 -5.16 -20.42 27.49
CA ARG A 11 -4.93 -21.14 28.77
C ARG A 11 -5.48 -22.57 28.85
N THR A 12 -6.09 -23.12 27.82
CA THR A 12 -6.75 -24.45 27.89
C THR A 12 -6.10 -25.56 27.06
N GLY A 13 -4.85 -25.43 26.66
CA GLY A 13 -4.16 -26.41 25.80
C GLY A 13 -2.90 -27.05 26.36
N LEU A 14 -2.80 -27.30 27.67
CA LEU A 14 -1.67 -28.05 28.23
C LEU A 14 -2.12 -28.93 29.41
N ALA A 15 -2.48 -30.18 29.13
CA ALA A 15 -2.37 -31.30 30.10
C ALA A 15 -2.49 -32.65 29.38
N ALA A 16 -1.54 -33.49 29.70
CA ALA A 16 -1.54 -34.96 29.68
C ALA A 16 -0.83 -35.66 28.51
N GLY A 17 0.19 -36.42 28.93
CA GLY A 17 0.62 -37.58 28.17
C GLY A 17 2.02 -38.07 28.46
N ALA A 18 2.22 -38.68 29.59
CA ALA A 18 2.97 -39.90 29.97
C ALA A 18 4.21 -40.38 29.17
N PHE A 19 5.24 -40.64 29.92
CA PHE A 19 6.46 -41.43 29.73
C PHE A 19 6.34 -42.74 28.96
N LEU A 20 7.32 -42.98 28.07
CA LEU A 20 7.90 -44.30 27.85
C LEU A 20 9.36 -44.16 27.38
N THR A 21 10.26 -44.69 28.19
CA THR A 21 11.68 -44.84 27.95
C THR A 21 11.97 -45.99 26.95
N ALA A 22 12.79 -45.76 25.95
CA ALA A 22 13.51 -46.83 25.26
C ALA A 22 14.87 -46.30 24.77
N THR A 23 15.90 -46.81 25.41
CA THR A 23 17.34 -46.66 25.06
C THR A 23 17.66 -47.40 23.76
N ARG A 24 18.31 -46.72 22.78
CA ARG A 24 19.23 -47.39 21.85
C ARG A 24 20.26 -46.43 21.23
N CYS A 25 21.46 -47.00 21.06
CA CYS A 25 22.74 -46.40 20.77
C CYS A 25 22.90 -45.66 19.46
N ALA A 26 23.69 -44.67 19.51
CA ALA A 26 24.55 -43.86 18.64
C ALA A 26 24.87 -44.30 17.20
N ALA A 27 24.79 -43.30 16.31
CA ALA A 27 25.77 -43.03 15.23
C ALA A 27 25.79 -41.50 15.00
N PRO A 28 26.93 -40.85 14.77
CA PRO A 28 27.01 -39.39 14.64
C PRO A 28 26.74 -38.98 13.20
N SER A 29 25.60 -38.38 12.95
CA SER A 29 25.34 -37.59 11.74
C SER A 29 25.25 -36.12 12.17
N GLY A 30 26.18 -35.32 11.63
CA GLY A 30 26.21 -33.88 11.88
C GLY A 30 24.89 -33.23 11.45
N THR A 31 24.15 -32.73 12.42
CA THR A 31 23.04 -31.82 12.19
C THR A 31 23.59 -30.41 11.94
N PRO A 32 23.04 -29.65 10.97
CA PRO A 32 23.37 -28.23 10.87
C PRO A 32 22.95 -27.56 12.18
N ASN A 33 23.85 -26.74 12.75
CA ASN A 33 23.56 -25.88 13.89
C ASN A 33 22.43 -24.90 13.48
N ASN A 34 21.20 -25.25 13.83
CA ASN A 34 20.18 -24.21 13.97
C ASN A 34 20.53 -23.47 15.26
N PRO A 35 20.73 -22.15 15.24
CA PRO A 35 20.86 -21.39 16.48
C PRO A 35 19.60 -21.64 17.32
N ALA A 36 19.78 -21.82 18.61
CA ALA A 36 18.68 -21.93 19.55
C ALA A 36 17.75 -20.72 19.36
N PRO A 37 16.42 -20.88 19.35
CA PRO A 37 15.51 -19.75 19.28
C PRO A 37 15.88 -18.75 20.37
N GLY A 38 16.15 -17.51 19.96
CA GLY A 38 16.42 -16.42 20.89
C GLY A 38 15.22 -16.17 21.82
N PRO A 39 15.36 -15.24 22.78
CA PRO A 39 14.29 -14.96 23.74
C PRO A 39 13.06 -14.43 22.99
N GLN A 40 11.98 -15.21 22.97
CA GLN A 40 10.72 -14.82 22.33
C GLN A 40 10.02 -13.73 23.14
N VAL A 41 9.39 -12.78 22.45
CA VAL A 41 8.52 -11.79 23.08
C VAL A 41 7.30 -12.50 23.67
N ASN A 42 6.99 -12.19 24.93
CA ASN A 42 5.83 -12.71 25.64
C ASN A 42 5.28 -11.65 26.60
N ALA A 43 4.14 -11.91 27.20
CA ALA A 43 3.45 -10.96 28.09
C ALA A 43 4.31 -10.43 29.27
N ASN A 44 5.41 -11.08 29.62
CA ASN A 44 6.27 -10.66 30.75
C ASN A 44 7.35 -9.67 30.31
N ASN A 45 7.84 -9.78 29.07
CA ASN A 45 8.94 -8.96 28.54
C ASN A 45 8.51 -7.96 27.43
N ALA A 46 7.28 -8.06 26.92
CA ALA A 46 6.78 -7.18 25.86
C ALA A 46 6.92 -5.70 26.21
N LYS A 47 6.67 -5.30 27.46
CA LYS A 47 6.78 -3.92 27.94
C LYS A 47 8.19 -3.31 27.82
N ASP A 48 9.22 -4.13 27.67
CA ASP A 48 10.62 -3.70 27.57
C ASP A 48 11.04 -3.46 26.10
N VAL A 49 10.14 -3.76 25.14
CA VAL A 49 10.38 -3.59 23.71
C VAL A 49 9.77 -2.28 23.21
N THR A 50 10.50 -1.58 22.37
CA THR A 50 10.00 -0.45 21.59
C THR A 50 10.34 -0.68 20.12
N LEU A 51 9.32 -0.72 19.25
CA LEU A 51 9.49 -0.75 17.80
C LEU A 51 9.35 0.65 17.21
N ARG A 52 10.32 1.05 16.41
CA ARG A 52 10.35 2.34 15.68
C ARG A 52 9.97 2.10 14.24
N LEU A 53 8.86 2.69 13.82
CA LEU A 53 8.32 2.56 12.47
C LEU A 53 8.51 3.86 11.70
N ILE A 54 8.97 3.75 10.46
CA ILE A 54 8.93 4.82 9.47
C ILE A 54 7.99 4.43 8.34
N GLY A 55 7.22 5.38 7.81
CA GLY A 55 6.26 5.13 6.74
C GLY A 55 5.52 6.38 6.33
N THR A 56 4.55 6.23 5.44
CA THR A 56 3.71 7.36 5.01
C THR A 56 2.50 7.56 5.94
N GLY A 57 1.85 8.72 5.84
CA GLY A 57 0.62 9.01 6.60
C GLY A 57 -0.58 8.10 6.28
N VAL A 58 -0.44 7.19 5.33
CA VAL A 58 -1.47 6.18 4.99
C VAL A 58 -1.69 5.18 6.13
N SER A 59 -0.62 4.74 6.77
CA SER A 59 -0.61 3.69 7.80
C SER A 59 0.02 4.14 9.12
N GLN A 60 0.81 5.23 9.10
CA GLN A 60 1.38 5.80 10.32
C GLN A 60 0.33 6.68 11.03
N ILE A 61 -0.74 6.03 11.50
CA ILE A 61 -1.94 6.63 12.09
C ILE A 61 -2.00 6.28 13.58
N ASN A 62 -2.38 7.25 14.41
CA ASN A 62 -2.45 7.08 15.86
C ASN A 62 -3.35 5.90 16.28
N GLU A 63 -4.50 5.72 15.62
CA GLU A 63 -5.45 4.66 15.92
C GLU A 63 -4.84 3.27 15.67
N ILE A 64 -4.03 3.10 14.62
CA ILE A 64 -3.31 1.86 14.35
C ILE A 64 -2.25 1.63 15.42
N ARG A 65 -1.45 2.66 15.74
CA ARG A 65 -0.43 2.59 16.80
C ARG A 65 -1.04 2.19 18.14
N ASP A 66 -2.08 2.89 18.56
CA ASP A 66 -2.67 2.72 19.89
C ASP A 66 -3.33 1.34 20.02
N LYS A 67 -4.01 0.89 18.95
CA LYS A 67 -4.59 -0.47 18.89
C LYS A 67 -3.52 -1.56 18.90
N ALA A 68 -2.43 -1.38 18.14
CA ALA A 68 -1.31 -2.31 18.14
C ALA A 68 -0.67 -2.41 19.54
N GLN A 69 -0.43 -1.28 20.21
CA GLN A 69 0.12 -1.26 21.58
C GLN A 69 -0.83 -1.92 22.59
N GLU A 70 -2.15 -1.72 22.45
CA GLU A 70 -3.15 -2.38 23.29
C GLU A 70 -3.12 -3.90 23.13
N ASP A 71 -3.05 -4.37 21.88
CA ASP A 71 -3.17 -5.79 21.56
C ASP A 71 -1.86 -6.56 21.83
N LEU A 72 -0.70 -5.95 21.49
CA LEU A 72 0.61 -6.59 21.52
C LEU A 72 1.37 -6.37 22.83
N GLY A 73 1.08 -5.25 23.51
CA GLY A 73 1.62 -4.97 24.85
C GLY A 73 3.05 -4.39 24.87
N PHE A 74 3.61 -4.03 23.72
CA PHE A 74 4.87 -3.32 23.60
C PHE A 74 4.69 -1.92 23.01
N LYS A 75 5.68 -1.06 23.17
CA LYS A 75 5.66 0.31 22.69
C LYS A 75 5.90 0.36 21.18
N ILE A 76 5.16 1.21 20.50
CA ILE A 76 5.32 1.51 19.07
C ILE A 76 5.49 3.01 18.88
N GLU A 77 6.56 3.41 18.23
CA GLU A 77 6.82 4.78 17.81
C GLU A 77 6.67 4.87 16.30
N MET A 78 5.69 5.64 15.84
CA MET A 78 5.42 5.85 14.42
C MET A 78 5.89 7.23 13.98
N ARG A 79 6.50 7.27 12.81
CA ARG A 79 6.97 8.50 12.18
C ARG A 79 6.42 8.58 10.75
N ALA A 80 5.43 9.45 10.54
CA ALA A 80 4.88 9.73 9.23
C ALA A 80 5.82 10.63 8.43
N LEU A 81 6.14 10.23 7.22
CA LEU A 81 7.09 10.86 6.30
C LEU A 81 6.48 10.95 4.91
N SER A 82 7.09 11.75 4.02
CA SER A 82 6.85 11.60 2.58
C SER A 82 7.47 10.30 2.07
N THR A 83 7.00 9.76 0.95
CA THR A 83 7.58 8.56 0.33
C THR A 83 9.09 8.74 0.07
N GLU A 84 9.50 9.94 -0.36
CA GLU A 84 10.90 10.24 -0.66
C GLU A 84 11.78 10.23 0.61
N GLU A 85 11.34 10.90 1.69
CA GLU A 85 12.06 10.89 2.98
C GLU A 85 12.12 9.50 3.60
N ASN A 86 11.03 8.74 3.51
CA ASN A 86 10.96 7.37 3.99
C ASN A 86 12.00 6.49 3.29
N ASN A 87 12.05 6.53 1.96
CA ASN A 87 13.03 5.81 1.16
C ASN A 87 14.47 6.27 1.46
N GLN A 88 14.71 7.57 1.60
CA GLN A 88 16.01 8.12 1.91
C GLN A 88 16.54 7.62 3.27
N ILE A 89 15.69 7.56 4.29
CA ILE A 89 16.06 7.04 5.61
C ILE A 89 16.31 5.53 5.53
N ALA A 90 15.45 4.78 4.84
CA ALA A 90 15.62 3.34 4.66
C ALA A 90 16.97 3.01 3.98
N ILE A 91 17.35 3.78 2.97
CA ILE A 91 18.61 3.60 2.22
C ILE A 91 19.83 4.00 3.02
N THR A 92 19.77 5.08 3.83
CA THR A 92 20.99 5.70 4.39
C THR A 92 21.14 5.59 5.89
N GLN A 93 20.06 5.31 6.65
CA GLN A 93 20.02 5.44 8.10
C GLN A 93 19.31 4.26 8.81
N PRO A 94 19.79 2.99 8.58
CA PRO A 94 19.11 1.79 9.11
C PRO A 94 19.05 1.71 10.64
N GLY A 95 19.80 2.53 11.35
CA GLY A 95 19.74 2.64 12.81
C GLY A 95 18.60 3.52 13.33
N GLN A 96 17.86 4.22 12.46
CA GLN A 96 16.76 5.10 12.86
C GLN A 96 15.38 4.44 12.86
N TYR A 97 15.26 3.22 12.37
CA TYR A 97 14.01 2.48 12.32
C TYR A 97 14.24 0.98 12.53
N ASP A 98 13.20 0.32 12.93
CA ASP A 98 13.11 -1.13 13.07
C ASP A 98 12.22 -1.71 11.96
N ILE A 99 11.13 -1.03 11.64
CA ILE A 99 10.19 -1.40 10.57
C ILE A 99 10.14 -0.27 9.52
N PHE A 100 10.33 -0.66 8.28
CA PHE A 100 10.08 0.14 7.08
C PHE A 100 8.68 -0.20 6.55
N ASP A 101 7.75 0.71 6.69
CA ASP A 101 6.44 0.65 6.04
C ASP A 101 6.54 1.43 4.74
N GLY A 102 6.61 0.71 3.64
CA GLY A 102 6.94 1.27 2.34
C GLY A 102 6.10 0.72 1.20
N GLU A 103 6.34 1.29 0.03
CA GLU A 103 5.65 0.91 -1.19
C GLU A 103 6.54 -0.01 -2.04
N TYR A 104 5.94 -1.02 -2.68
CA TYR A 104 6.66 -2.03 -3.47
C TYR A 104 7.49 -1.43 -4.61
N PHE A 105 7.02 -0.35 -5.23
CA PHE A 105 7.77 0.32 -6.30
C PHE A 105 9.07 0.98 -5.84
N SER A 106 9.24 1.17 -4.52
CA SER A 106 10.48 1.71 -3.93
C SER A 106 11.56 0.65 -3.73
N LEU A 107 11.20 -0.63 -3.70
CA LEU A 107 12.12 -1.73 -3.40
C LEU A 107 13.33 -1.82 -4.36
N PRO A 108 13.20 -1.52 -5.66
CA PRO A 108 14.37 -1.45 -6.55
C PRO A 108 15.43 -0.44 -6.11
N LEU A 109 15.06 0.60 -5.34
CA LEU A 109 16.02 1.54 -4.72
C LEU A 109 16.49 1.08 -3.34
N VAL A 110 15.59 0.52 -2.54
CA VAL A 110 15.85 0.24 -1.12
C VAL A 110 16.64 -1.06 -0.93
N ILE A 111 16.26 -2.15 -1.61
CA ILE A 111 16.88 -3.47 -1.45
C ILE A 111 18.39 -3.47 -1.77
N PRO A 112 18.88 -2.82 -2.85
CA PRO A 112 20.31 -2.78 -3.14
C PRO A 112 21.17 -2.14 -2.03
N SER A 113 20.59 -1.26 -1.19
CA SER A 113 21.29 -0.68 -0.05
C SER A 113 21.75 -1.74 0.97
N GLY A 114 21.02 -2.87 1.05
CA GLY A 114 21.22 -3.92 2.03
C GLY A 114 20.84 -3.50 3.46
N ASN A 115 19.94 -2.55 3.60
CA ASN A 115 19.46 -2.05 4.89
C ASN A 115 18.13 -2.67 5.32
N LEU A 116 17.49 -3.46 4.45
CA LEU A 116 16.41 -4.36 4.82
C LEU A 116 16.93 -5.80 4.85
N GLN A 117 16.52 -6.56 5.85
CA GLN A 117 16.78 -7.99 5.91
C GLN A 117 15.60 -8.77 5.30
N PRO A 118 15.87 -9.92 4.68
CA PRO A 118 14.82 -10.81 4.18
C PRO A 118 13.90 -11.29 5.32
N ILE A 119 12.62 -11.40 5.00
CA ILE A 119 11.60 -11.89 5.92
C ILE A 119 11.37 -13.37 5.69
N ASP A 120 11.54 -14.21 6.70
CA ASP A 120 11.16 -15.62 6.66
C ASP A 120 9.63 -15.73 6.71
N ILE A 121 9.02 -16.07 5.58
CA ILE A 121 7.56 -16.18 5.45
C ILE A 121 6.95 -17.26 6.36
N LYS A 122 7.75 -18.25 6.82
CA LYS A 122 7.30 -19.30 7.72
C LYS A 122 6.97 -18.78 9.13
N ARG A 123 7.48 -17.58 9.48
CA ARG A 123 7.16 -16.88 10.72
C ARG A 123 5.90 -15.99 10.60
N VAL A 124 5.32 -15.86 9.40
CA VAL A 124 4.14 -15.03 9.14
C VAL A 124 2.89 -15.92 9.11
N THR A 125 2.10 -15.88 10.18
CA THR A 125 0.99 -16.83 10.45
C THR A 125 -0.09 -16.82 9.36
N ASN A 126 -0.46 -15.64 8.84
CA ASN A 126 -1.50 -15.48 7.81
C ASN A 126 -0.92 -15.26 6.41
N TYR A 127 0.32 -15.70 6.15
CA TYR A 127 0.95 -15.52 4.84
C TYR A 127 0.14 -16.17 3.71
N ASP A 128 -0.44 -17.33 3.95
CA ASP A 128 -1.30 -18.05 2.99
C ASP A 128 -2.62 -17.33 2.69
N LYS A 129 -3.06 -16.39 3.55
CA LYS A 129 -4.25 -15.55 3.37
C LYS A 129 -4.01 -14.31 2.52
N ILE A 130 -2.75 -13.97 2.28
CA ILE A 130 -2.40 -12.90 1.35
C ILE A 130 -2.89 -13.28 -0.04
N VAL A 131 -3.53 -12.35 -0.74
CA VAL A 131 -4.04 -12.59 -2.11
C VAL A 131 -2.95 -13.12 -3.04
N SER A 132 -3.31 -14.05 -3.91
CA SER A 132 -2.37 -14.74 -4.81
C SER A 132 -1.58 -13.77 -5.69
N PHE A 133 -2.15 -12.61 -6.01
CA PHE A 133 -1.46 -11.58 -6.78
C PHE A 133 -0.09 -11.21 -6.19
N PHE A 134 0.02 -10.98 -4.87
CA PHE A 134 1.31 -10.68 -4.24
C PHE A 134 2.22 -11.91 -4.19
N ARG A 135 1.65 -13.09 -3.96
CA ARG A 135 2.43 -14.31 -3.73
C ARG A 135 2.92 -14.97 -5.01
N THR A 136 2.10 -14.97 -6.07
CA THR A 136 2.36 -15.73 -7.31
C THR A 136 2.13 -14.93 -8.59
N GLY A 137 1.70 -13.67 -8.49
CA GLY A 137 1.35 -12.86 -9.67
C GLY A 137 0.05 -13.28 -10.34
N GLU A 138 -0.83 -13.99 -9.65
CA GLU A 138 -2.10 -14.46 -10.20
C GLU A 138 -3.28 -13.63 -9.72
N PHE A 139 -4.20 -13.33 -10.62
CA PHE A 139 -5.50 -12.79 -10.29
C PHE A 139 -6.59 -13.74 -10.81
N LYS A 140 -7.48 -14.19 -9.90
CA LYS A 140 -8.51 -15.18 -10.21
C LYS A 140 -7.97 -16.48 -10.85
N GLY A 141 -6.78 -16.92 -10.45
CA GLY A 141 -6.13 -18.11 -10.97
C GLY A 141 -5.54 -17.95 -12.37
N MET A 142 -5.43 -16.71 -12.87
CA MET A 142 -4.78 -16.40 -14.15
C MET A 142 -3.57 -15.50 -13.92
N PRO A 143 -2.42 -15.77 -14.58
CA PRO A 143 -1.26 -14.91 -14.49
C PRO A 143 -1.56 -13.47 -14.91
N VAL A 144 -1.03 -12.51 -14.18
CA VAL A 144 -1.05 -11.09 -14.57
C VAL A 144 0.22 -10.82 -15.38
N GLU A 145 0.26 -11.31 -16.61
CA GLU A 145 1.51 -11.38 -17.39
C GLU A 145 1.99 -10.04 -17.93
N GLU A 146 1.12 -9.07 -18.17
CA GLU A 146 1.46 -7.92 -19.00
C GLU A 146 1.26 -6.56 -18.30
N SER A 147 1.19 -6.51 -16.97
CA SER A 147 1.10 -5.23 -16.31
C SER A 147 2.41 -4.44 -16.44
N GLN A 148 2.30 -3.23 -16.96
CA GLN A 148 3.41 -2.29 -17.06
C GLN A 148 3.85 -1.83 -15.65
N GLY A 149 5.14 -1.48 -15.52
CA GLY A 149 5.71 -1.02 -14.26
C GLY A 149 6.08 -2.13 -13.28
N THR A 150 6.22 -1.74 -12.00
CA THR A 150 6.69 -2.64 -10.93
C THR A 150 5.52 -3.23 -10.16
N ALA A 151 4.83 -4.21 -10.75
CA ALA A 151 3.83 -4.97 -10.04
C ALA A 151 4.45 -5.64 -8.80
N PRO A 152 3.79 -5.62 -7.63
CA PRO A 152 4.35 -6.09 -6.36
C PRO A 152 4.98 -7.48 -6.41
N PHE A 153 4.36 -8.45 -7.09
CA PHE A 153 4.90 -9.82 -7.17
C PHE A 153 6.28 -9.91 -7.83
N LYS A 154 6.65 -8.95 -8.72
CA LYS A 154 7.95 -8.92 -9.40
C LYS A 154 9.12 -8.64 -8.43
N VAL A 155 8.82 -8.05 -7.28
CA VAL A 155 9.79 -7.64 -6.25
C VAL A 155 9.45 -8.20 -4.86
N GLN A 156 8.54 -9.18 -4.80
CA GLN A 156 8.07 -9.79 -3.55
C GLN A 156 9.12 -10.64 -2.86
N TYR A 157 9.95 -11.34 -3.62
CA TYR A 157 10.87 -12.34 -3.07
C TYR A 157 12.32 -12.02 -3.36
N LEU A 158 13.20 -12.50 -2.48
CA LEU A 158 14.64 -12.51 -2.65
C LEU A 158 15.13 -13.94 -2.93
N THR A 159 16.28 -14.08 -3.60
CA THR A 159 16.83 -15.38 -3.98
C THR A 159 17.39 -16.17 -2.79
N GLY A 160 17.52 -15.57 -1.61
CA GLY A 160 18.02 -16.24 -0.41
C GLY A 160 18.09 -15.33 0.82
N PRO A 161 18.48 -15.88 1.99
CA PRO A 161 18.43 -15.18 3.28
C PRO A 161 19.42 -14.00 3.40
N ASP A 162 20.46 -13.96 2.57
CA ASP A 162 21.44 -12.87 2.55
C ASP A 162 21.45 -12.13 1.20
N SER A 163 20.43 -12.38 0.37
CA SER A 163 20.37 -11.86 -0.99
C SER A 163 19.82 -10.43 -1.04
N LYS A 164 20.27 -9.70 -2.07
CA LYS A 164 19.70 -8.41 -2.50
C LYS A 164 19.12 -8.49 -3.91
N GLU A 165 19.03 -9.71 -4.45
CA GLU A 165 18.52 -9.97 -5.79
C GLU A 165 17.08 -10.48 -5.69
N PHE A 166 16.20 -9.87 -6.48
CA PHE A 166 14.81 -10.32 -6.57
C PHE A 166 14.75 -11.69 -7.25
N ALA A 167 13.93 -12.56 -6.68
CA ALA A 167 13.64 -13.86 -7.27
C ALA A 167 12.47 -13.73 -8.25
N SER A 168 12.57 -14.42 -9.39
CA SER A 168 11.49 -14.52 -10.38
C SER A 168 10.34 -15.45 -9.94
N GLU A 169 10.63 -16.32 -8.98
CA GLU A 169 9.69 -17.32 -8.45
C GLU A 169 9.56 -17.19 -6.93
N PRO A 170 8.46 -17.64 -6.32
CA PRO A 170 8.29 -17.62 -4.88
C PRO A 170 9.41 -18.36 -4.14
N THR A 171 9.91 -17.75 -3.07
CA THR A 171 10.91 -18.33 -2.16
C THR A 171 10.40 -18.22 -0.71
N ASP A 172 11.17 -18.76 0.23
CA ASP A 172 10.90 -18.58 1.67
C ASP A 172 11.25 -17.16 2.19
N PHE A 173 11.81 -16.28 1.35
CA PHE A 173 12.38 -14.99 1.76
C PHE A 173 11.67 -13.84 1.05
N ALA A 174 10.76 -13.17 1.76
CA ALA A 174 10.07 -12.00 1.25
C ALA A 174 10.87 -10.71 1.48
N THR A 175 10.70 -9.73 0.61
CA THR A 175 11.23 -8.36 0.76
C THR A 175 10.44 -7.57 1.77
N MET A 176 9.11 -7.65 1.66
CA MET A 176 8.12 -7.05 2.56
C MET A 176 6.92 -7.98 2.71
N ILE A 177 6.17 -7.79 3.78
CA ILE A 177 4.86 -8.42 3.96
C ILE A 177 3.79 -7.41 3.55
N PRO A 178 3.03 -7.67 2.47
CA PRO A 178 1.99 -6.76 2.01
C PRO A 178 0.84 -6.71 3.01
N PHE A 179 0.26 -5.54 3.22
CA PHE A 179 -0.94 -5.40 4.06
C PHE A 179 -2.05 -4.59 3.38
N GLN A 180 -1.72 -3.73 2.42
CA GLN A 180 -2.68 -2.92 1.68
C GLN A 180 -2.26 -2.67 0.23
N TYR A 181 -3.24 -2.36 -0.63
CA TYR A 181 -3.03 -1.95 -2.03
C TYR A 181 -4.26 -1.21 -2.55
N ASN A 182 -4.14 -0.59 -3.73
CA ASN A 182 -5.26 0.05 -4.39
C ASN A 182 -5.05 0.19 -5.91
N ALA A 183 -6.14 0.57 -6.58
CA ALA A 183 -6.21 0.98 -7.97
C ALA A 183 -6.50 2.48 -8.00
N ASP A 184 -5.48 3.30 -8.25
CA ASP A 184 -5.57 4.76 -8.21
C ASP A 184 -6.05 5.34 -9.55
N THR A 185 -6.75 6.48 -9.44
CA THR A 185 -7.43 7.14 -10.55
C THR A 185 -7.61 8.65 -10.29
N LEU A 186 -8.43 9.31 -11.10
CA LEU A 186 -8.82 10.69 -10.88
C LEU A 186 -9.94 10.79 -9.81
N GLY A 187 -9.86 11.82 -8.97
CA GLY A 187 -10.97 12.27 -8.14
C GLY A 187 -11.60 13.52 -8.75
N TYR A 188 -12.92 13.65 -8.68
CA TYR A 188 -13.58 14.85 -9.17
C TYR A 188 -14.82 15.26 -8.34
N ARG A 189 -15.20 16.52 -8.45
CA ARG A 189 -16.38 17.16 -7.83
C ARG A 189 -17.55 17.14 -8.82
N PRO A 190 -18.51 16.19 -8.71
CA PRO A 190 -19.61 16.09 -9.67
C PRO A 190 -20.52 17.32 -9.68
N ASP A 191 -20.67 17.99 -8.54
CA ASP A 191 -21.45 19.22 -8.38
C ASP A 191 -20.83 20.43 -9.13
N LEU A 192 -19.51 20.42 -9.38
CA LEU A 192 -18.79 21.48 -10.07
C LEU A 192 -18.47 21.14 -11.53
N VAL A 193 -18.32 19.84 -11.83
CA VAL A 193 -18.03 19.32 -13.18
C VAL A 193 -19.32 19.18 -14.00
N GLY A 194 -20.42 18.78 -13.39
CA GLY A 194 -21.75 18.70 -14.04
C GLY A 194 -21.95 17.50 -14.97
N ARG A 195 -20.96 16.61 -15.08
CA ARG A 195 -21.00 15.38 -15.88
C ARG A 195 -20.09 14.30 -15.33
N GLU A 196 -20.25 13.07 -15.80
CA GLU A 196 -19.32 12.00 -15.47
C GLU A 196 -17.94 12.22 -16.13
N ILE A 197 -16.89 11.85 -15.38
CA ILE A 197 -15.52 11.78 -15.88
C ILE A 197 -15.19 10.30 -16.13
N LYS A 198 -14.81 9.96 -17.38
CA LYS A 198 -14.56 8.57 -17.81
C LYS A 198 -13.19 8.36 -18.44
N SER A 199 -12.38 9.40 -18.59
CA SER A 199 -11.07 9.32 -19.23
C SER A 199 -10.01 10.07 -18.44
N TRP A 200 -8.80 9.52 -18.39
CA TRP A 200 -7.61 10.23 -17.90
C TRP A 200 -7.37 11.54 -18.67
N GLY A 201 -7.73 11.56 -19.98
CA GLY A 201 -7.58 12.73 -20.83
C GLY A 201 -8.27 13.99 -20.32
N GLU A 202 -9.28 13.84 -19.47
CA GLU A 202 -10.01 14.96 -18.87
C GLU A 202 -9.15 15.86 -17.97
N LEU A 203 -8.03 15.36 -17.46
CA LEU A 203 -7.10 16.17 -16.67
C LEU A 203 -6.48 17.31 -17.48
N PHE A 204 -6.33 17.14 -18.81
CA PHE A 204 -5.85 18.17 -19.72
C PHE A 204 -6.98 18.80 -20.57
N ASN A 205 -8.25 18.50 -20.28
CA ASN A 205 -9.37 19.11 -20.99
C ASN A 205 -9.42 20.62 -20.72
N PRO A 206 -9.39 21.48 -21.78
CA PRO A 206 -9.46 22.95 -21.63
C PRO A 206 -10.72 23.46 -20.89
N GLU A 207 -11.79 22.65 -20.81
CA GLU A 207 -12.98 22.96 -20.01
C GLU A 207 -12.63 23.20 -18.54
N PHE A 208 -11.64 22.47 -18.02
CA PHE A 208 -11.20 22.55 -16.62
C PHE A 208 -9.93 23.40 -16.44
N LYS A 209 -9.62 24.29 -17.40
CA LYS A 209 -8.45 25.17 -17.32
C LYS A 209 -8.42 25.95 -16.02
N GLY A 210 -7.28 25.89 -15.31
CA GLY A 210 -7.06 26.54 -14.01
C GLY A 210 -7.82 25.88 -12.85
N LYS A 211 -8.34 24.64 -13.04
CA LYS A 211 -9.12 23.91 -12.04
C LYS A 211 -8.67 22.44 -11.88
N THR A 212 -7.54 22.05 -12.49
CA THR A 212 -6.98 20.72 -12.36
C THR A 212 -5.72 20.72 -11.49
N SER A 213 -5.35 19.56 -10.98
CA SER A 213 -4.10 19.35 -10.24
C SER A 213 -3.56 17.95 -10.49
N ILE A 214 -2.25 17.81 -10.41
CA ILE A 214 -1.55 16.53 -10.52
C ILE A 214 -0.62 16.36 -9.31
N LEU A 215 -0.39 15.11 -8.92
CA LEU A 215 0.51 14.75 -7.83
C LEU A 215 1.96 15.11 -8.16
N ASP A 216 2.61 15.88 -7.28
CA ASP A 216 4.02 16.27 -7.39
C ASP A 216 4.93 15.27 -6.66
N ILE A 217 4.86 14.02 -7.09
CA ILE A 217 5.84 12.95 -6.80
C ILE A 217 6.31 12.44 -8.16
N PRO A 218 7.58 12.65 -8.55
CA PRO A 218 8.05 12.40 -9.92
C PRO A 218 7.68 11.03 -10.47
N GLN A 219 7.89 9.96 -9.68
CA GLN A 219 7.67 8.56 -10.07
C GLN A 219 6.17 8.25 -10.32
N ILE A 220 5.28 8.95 -9.64
CA ILE A 220 3.84 8.76 -9.75
C ILE A 220 3.24 9.75 -10.75
N GLY A 221 3.54 11.03 -10.59
CA GLY A 221 2.97 12.09 -11.42
C GLY A 221 3.29 11.94 -12.91
N ILE A 222 4.50 11.43 -13.26
CA ILE A 222 4.83 11.16 -14.67
C ILE A 222 3.99 10.02 -15.24
N MET A 223 3.65 9.01 -14.45
CA MET A 223 2.78 7.91 -14.89
C MET A 223 1.33 8.40 -15.07
N ASP A 224 0.83 9.26 -14.19
CA ASP A 224 -0.47 9.91 -14.38
C ASP A 224 -0.48 10.72 -15.69
N ALA A 225 0.58 11.50 -15.95
CA ALA A 225 0.72 12.24 -17.21
C ALA A 225 0.84 11.32 -18.44
N ALA A 226 1.46 10.15 -18.31
CA ALA A 226 1.51 9.14 -19.37
C ALA A 226 0.14 8.55 -19.66
N MET A 227 -0.66 8.22 -18.62
CA MET A 227 -2.04 7.76 -18.78
C MET A 227 -2.88 8.80 -19.51
N VAL A 228 -2.74 10.09 -19.15
CA VAL A 228 -3.42 11.20 -19.85
C VAL A 228 -2.98 11.31 -21.30
N SER A 229 -1.67 11.25 -21.56
CA SER A 229 -1.12 11.41 -22.91
C SER A 229 -1.52 10.26 -23.83
N GLU A 230 -1.60 9.04 -23.31
CA GLU A 230 -2.07 7.87 -24.05
C GLU A 230 -3.58 7.97 -24.34
N ALA A 231 -4.39 8.34 -23.33
CA ALA A 231 -5.82 8.57 -23.49
C ALA A 231 -6.15 9.62 -24.57
N LEU A 232 -5.32 10.63 -24.70
CA LEU A 232 -5.45 11.68 -25.74
C LEU A 232 -4.80 11.31 -27.08
N GLY A 233 -4.16 10.14 -27.19
CA GLY A 233 -3.46 9.73 -28.41
C GLY A 233 -2.20 10.56 -28.72
N LEU A 234 -1.64 11.26 -27.74
CA LEU A 234 -0.43 12.09 -27.90
C LEU A 234 0.84 11.26 -27.91
N MET A 235 0.83 10.13 -27.16
CA MET A 235 1.94 9.20 -27.03
C MET A 235 1.42 7.77 -26.87
N THR A 236 2.31 6.81 -27.09
CA THR A 236 2.14 5.40 -26.75
C THR A 236 3.42 4.90 -26.07
N PHE A 237 3.30 3.97 -25.13
CA PHE A 237 4.42 3.46 -24.35
C PHE A 237 4.53 1.94 -24.45
N ALA A 238 5.74 1.45 -24.56
CA ALA A 238 6.00 0.03 -24.37
C ALA A 238 5.82 -0.35 -22.88
N ASP A 239 6.33 0.50 -21.98
CA ASP A 239 6.14 0.41 -20.54
C ASP A 239 6.13 1.81 -19.91
N LYS A 240 4.95 2.27 -19.46
CA LYS A 240 4.80 3.55 -18.73
C LYS A 240 5.61 3.59 -17.42
N GLY A 241 5.91 2.44 -16.85
CA GLY A 241 6.72 2.31 -15.62
C GLY A 241 8.22 2.25 -15.86
N ASN A 242 8.70 2.18 -17.11
CA ASN A 242 10.13 2.20 -17.46
C ASN A 242 10.40 2.98 -18.75
N MET A 243 10.10 4.28 -18.73
CA MET A 243 10.24 5.17 -19.85
C MET A 243 11.71 5.42 -20.22
N THR A 244 11.97 5.52 -21.52
CA THR A 244 13.23 6.04 -22.05
C THR A 244 13.37 7.55 -21.79
N ARG A 245 14.58 8.09 -21.82
CA ARG A 245 14.82 9.54 -21.72
C ARG A 245 14.03 10.36 -22.74
N ALA A 246 13.88 9.84 -23.95
CA ALA A 246 13.11 10.52 -25.01
C ALA A 246 11.61 10.59 -24.66
N GLU A 247 11.04 9.53 -24.09
CA GLU A 247 9.65 9.53 -23.63
C GLU A 247 9.47 10.46 -22.43
N ILE A 248 10.42 10.46 -21.47
CA ILE A 248 10.43 11.40 -20.33
C ILE A 248 10.46 12.84 -20.85
N ASP A 249 11.38 13.18 -21.78
CA ASP A 249 11.47 14.54 -22.33
C ASP A 249 10.18 14.97 -23.03
N GLN A 250 9.53 14.07 -23.75
CA GLN A 250 8.27 14.35 -24.44
C GLN A 250 7.12 14.59 -23.46
N ILE A 251 6.96 13.76 -22.42
CA ILE A 251 5.96 13.98 -21.36
C ILE A 251 6.20 15.30 -20.64
N ILE A 252 7.44 15.58 -20.27
CA ILE A 252 7.80 16.84 -19.60
C ILE A 252 7.52 18.05 -20.49
N ALA A 253 7.73 17.95 -21.79
CA ALA A 253 7.37 19.01 -22.73
C ALA A 253 5.85 19.24 -22.75
N ILE A 254 5.04 18.18 -22.81
CA ILE A 254 3.58 18.25 -22.73
C ILE A 254 3.14 18.91 -21.41
N LEU A 255 3.70 18.48 -20.28
CA LEU A 255 3.36 19.04 -18.96
C LEU A 255 3.72 20.53 -18.86
N LYS A 256 4.88 20.93 -19.37
CA LYS A 256 5.29 22.36 -19.44
C LYS A 256 4.34 23.18 -20.30
N GLU A 257 3.89 22.64 -21.44
CA GLU A 257 2.90 23.28 -22.29
C GLU A 257 1.56 23.45 -21.56
N GLN A 258 1.05 22.40 -20.91
CA GLN A 258 -0.19 22.47 -20.13
C GLN A 258 -0.09 23.50 -18.99
N LYS A 259 1.05 23.55 -18.30
CA LYS A 259 1.31 24.53 -17.25
C LYS A 259 1.34 25.96 -17.80
N ALA A 260 2.08 26.19 -18.90
CA ALA A 260 2.15 27.49 -19.55
C ALA A 260 0.78 27.97 -20.07
N ASN A 261 -0.06 27.03 -20.51
CA ASN A 261 -1.43 27.29 -20.90
C ASN A 261 -2.36 27.57 -19.70
N GLY A 262 -1.89 27.39 -18.45
CA GLY A 262 -2.65 27.62 -17.23
C GLY A 262 -3.66 26.51 -16.93
N GLN A 263 -3.43 25.28 -17.37
CA GLN A 263 -4.30 24.14 -17.12
C GLN A 263 -4.38 23.81 -15.62
N PHE A 264 -3.22 23.78 -14.96
CA PHE A 264 -3.15 23.42 -13.55
C PHE A 264 -3.43 24.61 -12.63
N ARG A 265 -4.22 24.38 -11.59
CA ARG A 265 -4.41 25.30 -10.45
C ARG A 265 -3.27 25.18 -9.45
N ALA A 266 -2.83 23.95 -9.18
CA ALA A 266 -1.79 23.63 -8.21
C ALA A 266 -1.15 22.26 -8.51
N PHE A 267 -0.10 21.96 -7.77
CA PHE A 267 0.52 20.65 -7.66
C PHE A 267 0.49 20.27 -6.18
N TRP A 268 0.17 19.02 -5.84
CA TRP A 268 0.06 18.60 -4.45
C TRP A 268 1.04 17.46 -4.13
N LYS A 269 1.56 17.44 -2.90
CA LYS A 269 2.53 16.44 -2.40
C LYS A 269 1.99 15.65 -1.22
N THR A 270 1.11 16.24 -0.44
CA THR A 270 0.63 15.67 0.80
C THR A 270 -0.85 15.33 0.72
N PHE A 271 -1.27 14.38 1.55
CA PHE A 271 -2.67 13.98 1.68
C PHE A 271 -3.58 15.20 1.94
N ASP A 272 -3.19 16.06 2.89
CA ASP A 272 -3.99 17.22 3.30
C ASP A 272 -4.12 18.26 2.17
N GLU A 273 -3.06 18.47 1.37
CA GLU A 273 -3.12 19.35 0.20
C GLU A 273 -4.16 18.85 -0.81
N SER A 274 -4.14 17.54 -1.13
CA SER A 274 -5.11 16.92 -2.03
C SER A 274 -6.54 17.10 -1.55
N VAL A 275 -6.80 16.83 -0.26
CA VAL A 275 -8.12 16.99 0.36
C VAL A 275 -8.56 18.45 0.33
N ASN A 276 -7.70 19.40 0.71
CA ASN A 276 -8.03 20.81 0.79
C ASN A 276 -8.36 21.42 -0.58
N LEU A 277 -7.58 21.07 -1.63
CA LEU A 277 -7.83 21.53 -2.99
C LEU A 277 -9.21 21.10 -3.49
N MET A 278 -9.60 19.86 -3.26
CA MET A 278 -10.93 19.33 -3.65
C MET A 278 -12.06 19.89 -2.79
N SER A 279 -11.86 19.95 -1.46
CA SER A 279 -12.89 20.42 -0.53
C SER A 279 -13.22 21.90 -0.74
N SER A 280 -12.22 22.74 -1.03
CA SER A 280 -12.42 24.16 -1.30
C SER A 280 -13.09 24.43 -2.67
N GLY A 281 -13.03 23.46 -3.60
CA GLY A 281 -13.48 23.64 -4.98
C GLY A 281 -12.51 24.47 -5.84
N GLU A 282 -11.30 24.78 -5.36
CA GLU A 282 -10.26 25.39 -6.19
C GLU A 282 -9.81 24.43 -7.31
N VAL A 283 -9.83 23.14 -7.03
CA VAL A 283 -9.64 22.06 -7.99
C VAL A 283 -10.93 21.26 -8.07
N VAL A 284 -11.34 20.94 -9.29
CA VAL A 284 -12.56 20.16 -9.55
C VAL A 284 -12.25 18.76 -10.05
N LEU A 285 -11.00 18.54 -10.51
CA LEU A 285 -10.51 17.28 -11.06
C LEU A 285 -9.00 17.17 -10.81
N GLN A 286 -8.55 16.06 -10.22
CA GLN A 286 -7.13 15.80 -9.96
C GLN A 286 -6.81 14.31 -9.93
N SER A 287 -5.54 13.92 -10.17
CA SER A 287 -5.08 12.61 -9.72
C SER A 287 -5.22 12.54 -8.19
N MET A 288 -5.75 11.45 -7.64
CA MET A 288 -6.16 11.43 -6.25
C MET A 288 -6.05 10.04 -5.64
N TRP A 289 -5.87 9.97 -4.34
CA TRP A 289 -5.91 8.73 -3.58
C TRP A 289 -7.30 8.48 -3.01
N SER A 290 -7.72 7.20 -2.96
CA SER A 290 -9.02 6.80 -2.42
C SER A 290 -9.33 7.40 -1.04
N PRO A 291 -8.42 7.36 -0.03
CA PRO A 291 -8.72 7.95 1.27
C PRO A 291 -8.89 9.48 1.23
N ALA A 292 -8.28 10.17 0.27
CA ALA A 292 -8.51 11.59 0.11
C ALA A 292 -9.94 11.86 -0.44
N VAL A 293 -10.44 11.00 -1.33
CA VAL A 293 -11.86 11.04 -1.76
C VAL A 293 -12.77 10.81 -0.56
N THR A 294 -12.55 9.77 0.25
CA THR A 294 -13.36 9.49 1.44
C THR A 294 -13.29 10.63 2.47
N ALA A 295 -12.12 11.26 2.63
CA ALA A 295 -11.98 12.42 3.51
C ALA A 295 -12.77 13.64 3.04
N VAL A 296 -12.89 13.87 1.73
CA VAL A 296 -13.77 14.91 1.17
C VAL A 296 -15.24 14.54 1.39
N GLN A 297 -15.63 13.29 1.13
CA GLN A 297 -16.99 12.79 1.34
C GLN A 297 -17.40 12.89 2.82
N SER A 298 -16.50 12.61 3.76
CA SER A 298 -16.77 12.71 5.21
C SER A 298 -17.02 14.16 5.69
N GLN A 299 -16.72 15.16 4.86
CA GLN A 299 -17.07 16.57 5.09
C GLN A 299 -18.47 16.92 4.55
N GLY A 300 -19.19 15.94 3.99
CA GLY A 300 -20.50 16.15 3.35
C GLY A 300 -20.38 16.76 1.94
N ILE A 301 -19.21 16.66 1.31
CA ILE A 301 -18.93 17.17 -0.03
C ILE A 301 -18.94 16.01 -1.01
N GLU A 302 -19.67 16.14 -2.11
CA GLU A 302 -19.67 15.12 -3.15
C GLU A 302 -18.30 15.05 -3.83
N CYS A 303 -17.72 13.87 -3.88
CA CYS A 303 -16.47 13.57 -4.55
C CYS A 303 -16.52 12.14 -5.09
N ILE A 304 -16.20 11.96 -6.35
CA ILE A 304 -16.23 10.66 -7.03
C ILE A 304 -14.78 10.22 -7.35
N TYR A 305 -14.48 8.97 -7.06
CA TYR A 305 -13.24 8.31 -7.48
C TYR A 305 -13.46 7.66 -8.85
N ALA A 306 -13.11 8.37 -9.93
CA ALA A 306 -13.60 8.13 -11.28
C ALA A 306 -13.34 6.70 -11.80
N PRO A 307 -14.37 6.01 -12.31
CA PRO A 307 -14.20 4.79 -13.08
C PRO A 307 -13.79 5.16 -14.52
N LEU A 308 -12.51 5.02 -14.85
CA LEU A 308 -11.96 5.45 -16.13
C LEU A 308 -11.88 4.30 -17.13
N ASP A 309 -12.20 4.59 -18.38
CA ASP A 309 -12.27 3.60 -19.47
C ASP A 309 -10.89 3.02 -19.80
N GLU A 310 -9.81 3.81 -19.64
CA GLU A 310 -8.43 3.37 -19.88
C GLU A 310 -7.84 2.54 -18.72
N GLY A 311 -8.59 2.35 -17.64
CA GLY A 311 -8.15 1.61 -16.48
C GLY A 311 -7.40 2.44 -15.43
N TYR A 312 -6.73 1.75 -14.52
CA TYR A 312 -6.18 2.32 -13.29
C TYR A 312 -4.68 2.12 -13.18
N ARG A 313 -4.06 2.92 -12.30
CA ARG A 313 -2.68 2.76 -11.86
C ARG A 313 -2.67 2.08 -10.47
N GLY A 314 -2.04 0.91 -10.41
CA GLY A 314 -1.94 0.13 -9.17
C GLY A 314 -0.74 0.50 -8.30
N TRP A 315 -0.87 0.27 -7.00
CA TRP A 315 0.23 0.30 -6.05
C TRP A 315 -0.02 -0.68 -4.90
N GLY A 316 1.03 -1.04 -4.18
CA GLY A 316 0.95 -1.88 -2.99
C GLY A 316 1.89 -1.40 -1.92
N GLY A 317 1.44 -1.47 -0.66
CA GLY A 317 2.22 -1.19 0.54
C GLY A 317 2.52 -2.44 1.34
N GLY A 318 3.66 -2.46 1.98
CA GLY A 318 4.12 -3.58 2.78
C GLY A 318 5.08 -3.17 3.90
N ILE A 319 5.36 -4.11 4.78
CA ILE A 319 6.25 -3.95 5.94
C ILE A 319 7.54 -4.71 5.70
N GLY A 320 8.68 -4.00 5.71
CA GLY A 320 10.04 -4.54 5.67
C GLY A 320 10.74 -4.42 7.02
N LEU A 321 11.74 -5.26 7.25
CA LEU A 321 12.54 -5.31 8.47
C LEU A 321 13.88 -4.62 8.28
N SER A 322 14.27 -3.73 9.22
CA SER A 322 15.62 -3.18 9.26
C SER A 322 16.66 -4.31 9.42
N LYS A 323 17.79 -4.19 8.74
CA LYS A 323 18.91 -5.14 8.87
C LYS A 323 19.46 -5.26 10.29
N ASN A 324 19.21 -4.27 11.15
CA ASN A 324 19.74 -4.21 12.51
C ASN A 324 18.86 -4.90 13.55
N LEU A 325 17.67 -5.37 13.14
CA LEU A 325 16.76 -6.06 14.04
C LEU A 325 17.30 -7.45 14.38
N GLU A 326 17.37 -7.74 15.69
CA GLU A 326 17.72 -9.04 16.23
C GLU A 326 17.01 -9.28 17.57
N GLY A 327 17.07 -10.51 18.08
CA GLY A 327 16.54 -10.85 19.40
C GLY A 327 15.05 -10.54 19.59
N MET A 328 14.72 -9.92 20.72
CA MET A 328 13.33 -9.62 21.09
C MET A 328 12.68 -8.58 20.17
N GLU A 329 13.42 -7.60 19.68
CA GLU A 329 12.91 -6.59 18.76
C GLU A 329 12.53 -7.23 17.41
N LEU A 330 13.31 -8.21 16.93
CA LEU A 330 12.97 -8.98 15.74
C LEU A 330 11.72 -9.83 15.95
N ASP A 331 11.59 -10.49 17.10
CA ASP A 331 10.39 -11.27 17.44
C ASP A 331 9.17 -10.36 17.52
N ALA A 332 9.29 -9.19 18.16
CA ALA A 332 8.22 -8.21 18.24
C ALA A 332 7.81 -7.67 16.84
N ALA A 333 8.78 -7.50 15.94
CA ALA A 333 8.48 -7.07 14.57
C ALA A 333 7.66 -8.13 13.80
N TYR A 334 7.94 -9.41 13.98
CA TYR A 334 7.10 -10.49 13.43
C TYR A 334 5.72 -10.53 14.07
N GLU A 335 5.61 -10.33 15.39
CA GLU A 335 4.30 -10.22 16.05
C GLU A 335 3.49 -9.03 15.49
N TYR A 336 4.14 -7.90 15.25
CA TYR A 336 3.49 -6.75 14.62
C TYR A 336 3.03 -7.07 13.18
N MET A 337 3.86 -7.74 12.36
CA MET A 337 3.49 -8.17 11.02
C MET A 337 2.28 -9.12 11.04
N ASN A 338 2.28 -10.09 11.95
CA ASN A 338 1.17 -11.02 12.12
C ASN A 338 -0.11 -10.29 12.54
N TRP A 339 0.00 -9.32 13.46
CA TRP A 339 -1.12 -8.49 13.88
C TRP A 339 -1.68 -7.63 12.72
N MET A 340 -0.81 -7.07 11.87
CA MET A 340 -1.24 -6.31 10.68
C MET A 340 -2.09 -7.15 9.72
N LEU A 341 -1.86 -8.47 9.65
CA LEU A 341 -2.61 -9.40 8.81
C LEU A 341 -3.80 -10.07 9.52
N ASP A 342 -3.99 -9.87 10.81
CA ASP A 342 -5.08 -10.48 11.61
C ASP A 342 -6.48 -9.94 11.26
N GLY A 343 -6.53 -8.85 10.48
CA GLY A 343 -7.75 -8.35 9.83
C GLY A 343 -8.27 -7.02 10.37
N TRP A 344 -7.98 -6.63 11.62
CA TRP A 344 -8.48 -5.34 12.13
C TRP A 344 -7.94 -4.15 11.30
N VAL A 345 -6.64 -4.14 11.02
CA VAL A 345 -6.02 -3.10 10.17
C VAL A 345 -6.60 -3.12 8.77
N GLY A 346 -6.74 -4.31 8.18
CA GLY A 346 -7.33 -4.45 6.85
C GLY A 346 -8.75 -3.90 6.77
N ALA A 347 -9.58 -4.09 7.80
CA ALA A 347 -10.91 -3.52 7.88
C ALA A 347 -10.88 -2.01 8.14
N PHE A 348 -9.97 -1.53 9.01
CA PHE A 348 -9.79 -0.12 9.30
C PHE A 348 -9.44 0.68 8.03
N LEU A 349 -8.43 0.21 7.28
CA LEU A 349 -8.01 0.83 6.03
C LEU A 349 -9.05 0.61 4.91
N GLY A 350 -9.74 -0.53 4.91
CA GLY A 350 -10.82 -0.83 3.98
C GLY A 350 -11.96 0.19 4.03
N ARG A 351 -12.28 0.72 5.22
CA ARG A 351 -13.25 1.80 5.41
C ARG A 351 -12.79 3.15 4.85
N GLN A 352 -11.54 3.25 4.42
CA GLN A 352 -10.99 4.41 3.69
C GLN A 352 -10.85 4.12 2.18
N GLY A 353 -11.38 2.99 1.71
CA GLY A 353 -11.39 2.60 0.31
C GLY A 353 -10.16 1.84 -0.16
N TYR A 354 -9.22 1.48 0.73
CA TYR A 354 -8.12 0.57 0.41
C TYR A 354 -8.57 -0.89 0.38
N TYR A 355 -7.75 -1.74 -0.23
CA TYR A 355 -7.91 -3.19 -0.17
C TYR A 355 -6.89 -3.81 0.78
N SER A 356 -7.35 -4.72 1.62
CA SER A 356 -6.48 -5.54 2.47
C SER A 356 -5.76 -6.58 1.63
N ALA A 357 -4.46 -6.77 1.86
CA ALA A 357 -3.72 -7.87 1.27
C ALA A 357 -4.18 -9.25 1.79
N ALA A 358 -4.83 -9.30 2.96
CA ALA A 358 -5.46 -10.50 3.53
C ALA A 358 -6.97 -10.26 3.71
N PRO A 359 -7.78 -10.23 2.63
CA PRO A 359 -9.18 -9.83 2.69
C PRO A 359 -10.04 -10.80 3.52
N GLU A 360 -9.72 -12.10 3.56
CA GLU A 360 -10.47 -13.08 4.37
C GLU A 360 -10.39 -12.77 5.87
N THR A 361 -9.23 -12.31 6.36
CA THR A 361 -9.09 -11.92 7.77
C THR A 361 -9.76 -10.58 8.03
N ALA A 362 -9.64 -9.61 7.10
CA ALA A 362 -10.28 -8.31 7.21
C ALA A 362 -11.82 -8.41 7.25
N LYS A 363 -12.39 -9.33 6.47
CA LYS A 363 -13.85 -9.57 6.43
C LYS A 363 -14.46 -9.85 7.81
N ALA A 364 -13.70 -10.51 8.69
CA ALA A 364 -14.16 -10.82 10.05
C ALA A 364 -14.36 -9.57 10.94
N PHE A 365 -13.80 -8.42 10.54
CA PHE A 365 -13.90 -7.13 11.23
C PHE A 365 -14.77 -6.11 10.51
N MET A 366 -15.41 -6.50 9.41
CA MET A 366 -16.37 -5.69 8.65
C MET A 366 -17.78 -6.19 8.87
N THR A 367 -18.76 -5.29 8.80
CA THR A 367 -20.17 -5.69 8.71
C THR A 367 -20.45 -6.29 7.33
N PRO A 368 -21.50 -7.10 7.16
CA PRO A 368 -21.91 -7.56 5.84
C PRO A 368 -22.19 -6.40 4.86
N ALA A 369 -22.77 -5.29 5.34
CA ALA A 369 -23.05 -4.11 4.52
C ALA A 369 -21.74 -3.42 4.04
N GLU A 370 -20.74 -3.28 4.93
CA GLU A 370 -19.43 -2.77 4.55
C GLU A 370 -18.73 -3.67 3.52
N TRP A 371 -18.75 -4.98 3.73
CA TRP A 371 -18.17 -5.92 2.78
C TRP A 371 -18.85 -5.86 1.43
N ASP A 372 -20.18 -5.92 1.41
CA ASP A 372 -20.97 -5.85 0.18
C ASP A 372 -20.72 -4.54 -0.58
N PHE A 373 -20.55 -3.42 0.11
CA PHE A 373 -20.24 -2.14 -0.51
C PHE A 373 -18.79 -2.09 -1.04
N TRP A 374 -17.80 -2.39 -0.18
CA TRP A 374 -16.39 -2.17 -0.52
C TRP A 374 -15.79 -3.23 -1.44
N TYR A 375 -16.22 -4.49 -1.33
CA TYR A 375 -15.66 -5.60 -2.09
C TYR A 375 -16.58 -6.13 -3.19
N GLU A 376 -17.88 -6.21 -2.93
CA GLU A 376 -18.84 -6.78 -3.88
C GLU A 376 -19.45 -5.72 -4.82
N GLY A 377 -19.25 -4.40 -4.54
CA GLY A 377 -19.82 -3.30 -5.34
C GLY A 377 -21.35 -3.23 -5.30
N LYS A 378 -21.97 -3.83 -4.29
CA LYS A 378 -23.42 -3.79 -4.11
C LYS A 378 -23.87 -2.44 -3.58
N PRO A 379 -25.14 -2.03 -3.82
CA PRO A 379 -25.71 -0.87 -3.15
C PRO A 379 -25.60 -0.99 -1.63
N ALA A 380 -25.18 0.09 -0.96
CA ALA A 380 -25.09 0.14 0.49
C ALA A 380 -26.43 -0.22 1.14
N ALA A 381 -26.48 -1.28 1.95
CA ALA A 381 -27.69 -1.70 2.64
C ALA A 381 -28.05 -0.76 3.82
N GLU A 382 -27.07 -0.05 4.34
CA GLU A 382 -27.15 0.96 5.39
C GLU A 382 -26.13 2.07 5.14
N ASP A 383 -26.14 3.14 5.93
CA ASP A 383 -25.12 4.19 5.80
C ASP A 383 -23.73 3.61 6.03
N ILE A 384 -22.81 3.81 5.07
CA ILE A 384 -21.41 3.42 5.19
C ILE A 384 -20.65 4.54 5.88
N VAL A 385 -19.88 4.19 6.90
CA VAL A 385 -19.11 5.14 7.70
C VAL A 385 -17.60 4.93 7.54
N ASP A 386 -16.84 6.01 7.71
CA ASP A 386 -15.38 5.94 7.80
C ASP A 386 -14.92 5.32 9.14
N PRO A 387 -13.60 5.05 9.33
CA PRO A 387 -13.09 4.50 10.59
C PRO A 387 -13.37 5.41 11.82
N PHE A 388 -13.68 6.68 11.60
CA PHE A 388 -13.94 7.70 12.62
C PHE A 388 -15.44 7.95 12.87
N GLY A 389 -16.30 7.14 12.21
CA GLY A 389 -17.75 7.17 12.39
C GLY A 389 -18.49 8.25 11.59
N LYS A 390 -17.83 8.90 10.61
CA LYS A 390 -18.50 9.85 9.72
C LYS A 390 -19.08 9.12 8.51
N THR A 391 -20.27 9.53 8.09
CA THR A 391 -20.95 8.95 6.92
C THR A 391 -20.20 9.29 5.63
N LEU A 392 -19.85 8.28 4.87
CA LEU A 392 -19.25 8.35 3.53
C LEU A 392 -20.29 8.20 2.43
N ALA A 393 -21.16 7.20 2.59
CA ALA A 393 -22.19 6.90 1.61
C ALA A 393 -23.51 6.61 2.31
N LYS A 394 -24.62 7.12 1.76
CA LYS A 394 -25.97 6.82 2.25
C LYS A 394 -26.44 5.47 1.76
N ALA A 395 -27.37 4.86 2.50
CA ALA A 395 -28.06 3.66 2.06
C ALA A 395 -28.58 3.82 0.62
N GLY A 396 -28.36 2.79 -0.21
CA GLY A 396 -28.67 2.80 -1.63
C GLY A 396 -27.56 3.31 -2.56
N THR A 397 -26.49 3.95 -2.03
CA THR A 397 -25.34 4.39 -2.83
C THR A 397 -24.58 3.17 -3.34
N VAL A 398 -24.16 3.20 -4.61
CA VAL A 398 -23.25 2.22 -5.22
C VAL A 398 -21.82 2.79 -5.19
N ARG A 399 -20.85 1.94 -4.89
CA ARG A 399 -19.43 2.34 -4.89
C ARG A 399 -18.95 2.73 -6.28
N ASP A 400 -18.15 3.79 -6.35
CA ASP A 400 -17.49 4.21 -7.58
C ASP A 400 -16.59 3.11 -8.14
N GLY A 401 -16.73 2.80 -9.45
CA GLY A 401 -15.95 1.79 -10.14
C GLY A 401 -16.36 0.33 -9.87
N GLY A 402 -17.46 0.10 -9.12
CA GLY A 402 -18.02 -1.24 -8.92
C GLY A 402 -17.31 -2.07 -7.85
N SER A 403 -17.27 -3.38 -8.06
CA SER A 403 -16.67 -4.34 -7.15
C SER A 403 -15.14 -4.24 -7.09
N PHE A 404 -14.55 -4.94 -6.11
CA PHE A 404 -13.09 -5.14 -6.07
C PHE A 404 -12.56 -5.75 -7.39
N ASP A 405 -13.26 -6.74 -7.90
CA ASP A 405 -12.85 -7.43 -9.13
C ASP A 405 -12.87 -6.51 -10.35
N ASP A 406 -13.90 -5.62 -10.44
CA ASP A 406 -14.00 -4.65 -11.53
C ASP A 406 -12.85 -3.65 -11.47
N ARG A 407 -12.52 -3.15 -10.28
CA ARG A 407 -11.43 -2.17 -10.11
C ARG A 407 -10.06 -2.80 -10.29
N PHE A 408 -9.77 -3.90 -9.59
CA PHE A 408 -8.47 -4.56 -9.64
C PHE A 408 -8.17 -5.15 -11.01
N GLY A 409 -9.18 -5.74 -11.66
CA GLY A 409 -9.07 -6.30 -13.00
C GLY A 409 -8.78 -5.28 -14.10
N ASN A 410 -8.99 -3.98 -13.81
CA ASN A 410 -8.71 -2.88 -14.73
C ASN A 410 -7.40 -2.12 -14.41
N ILE A 411 -6.52 -2.65 -13.57
CA ILE A 411 -5.18 -2.08 -13.39
C ILE A 411 -4.34 -2.37 -14.63
N VAL A 412 -3.86 -1.31 -15.29
CA VAL A 412 -3.09 -1.40 -16.54
C VAL A 412 -1.60 -1.10 -16.36
N CYS A 413 -1.24 -0.43 -15.26
CA CYS A 413 0.16 -0.21 -14.91
C CYS A 413 0.30 -0.08 -13.39
N TRP A 414 1.53 -0.29 -12.91
CA TRP A 414 1.88 -0.22 -11.48
C TRP A 414 2.90 0.88 -11.25
N ASN A 415 2.80 1.57 -10.11
CA ASN A 415 3.84 2.51 -9.69
C ASN A 415 5.22 1.88 -9.86
N SER A 416 6.17 2.66 -10.32
CA SER A 416 7.51 2.15 -10.64
C SER A 416 8.59 3.17 -10.32
N THR A 417 9.73 2.65 -9.90
CA THR A 417 10.99 3.39 -9.98
C THR A 417 11.70 2.94 -11.25
N MET A 418 11.73 3.83 -12.23
CA MET A 418 12.29 3.58 -13.56
C MET A 418 13.82 3.45 -13.51
N GLU A 419 14.42 2.81 -14.49
CA GLU A 419 15.89 2.80 -14.67
C GLU A 419 16.44 4.22 -14.78
N GLU A 420 15.75 5.11 -15.48
CA GLU A 420 16.10 6.51 -15.65
C GLU A 420 15.58 7.42 -14.52
N ASN A 421 15.37 6.89 -13.31
CA ASN A 421 14.78 7.63 -12.19
C ASN A 421 15.52 8.93 -11.86
N THR A 422 16.84 8.93 -11.85
CA THR A 422 17.63 10.16 -11.58
C THR A 422 17.36 11.25 -12.63
N TYR A 423 17.28 10.85 -13.89
CA TYR A 423 16.94 11.75 -15.00
C TYR A 423 15.51 12.26 -14.90
N LEU A 424 14.58 11.37 -14.60
CA LEU A 424 13.17 11.72 -14.36
C LEU A 424 13.03 12.78 -13.27
N VAL A 425 13.63 12.56 -12.08
CA VAL A 425 13.55 13.50 -10.96
C VAL A 425 14.09 14.88 -11.35
N GLN A 426 15.22 14.93 -12.07
CA GLN A 426 15.75 16.20 -12.57
C GLN A 426 14.75 16.91 -13.50
N LYS A 427 14.20 16.20 -14.50
CA LYS A 427 13.28 16.75 -15.47
C LYS A 427 11.94 17.18 -14.88
N TRP A 428 11.45 16.41 -13.92
CA TRP A 428 10.25 16.76 -13.15
C TRP A 428 10.45 18.06 -12.37
N ASN A 429 11.57 18.21 -11.67
CA ASN A 429 11.90 19.44 -10.95
C ASN A 429 12.01 20.64 -11.89
N GLU A 430 12.57 20.49 -13.11
CA GLU A 430 12.56 21.52 -14.15
C GLU A 430 11.13 21.90 -14.59
N PHE A 431 10.21 20.93 -14.67
CA PHE A 431 8.79 21.19 -14.95
C PHE A 431 8.12 21.95 -13.80
N ILE A 432 8.33 21.52 -12.56
CA ILE A 432 7.72 22.19 -11.40
C ILE A 432 8.24 23.62 -11.23
N ALA A 433 9.48 23.89 -11.58
CA ALA A 433 10.10 25.22 -11.49
C ALA A 433 9.79 26.16 -12.67
N SER A 434 9.26 25.66 -13.80
CA SER A 434 9.03 26.41 -15.05
C SER A 434 7.91 27.45 -14.99
#